data_f7945e99bdff086d9c513f855a48623a
#
_entry.id   f7945e99bdff086d9c513f855a48623a
#
_cell.length_a   1.000
_cell.length_b   1.000
_cell.length_c   1.000
_cell.angle_alpha   90.00
_cell.angle_beta   90.00
_cell.angle_gamma   90.00
#
_symmetry.space_group_name_H-M   'P 1'
#
loop_
_entity.id
_entity.type
_entity.pdbx_description
1 polymer ?
#
loop_
_entity_poly.entity_id
_entity_poly.type
_entity_poly.pdbx_seq_one_letter_code
_entity_poly.pdbx_strand_id
1 'polypeptide(L)'
;VISTPPEDRLPVQTYVVEYDMNLIADAIKRELARGGQVYFVYNRVASINHMGELLEQALPDLRYAIAHGQMTGRQIEEIMTDFYEGHYDVLLSTSIIETGLDIPNANTIIIYDADRLGLSQLYQMRGRVGRSRRRAYAYFMYRPDKMLSEAAEKRLKAIEEFTELG
;
A
#
# COMPACT_ATOMS: atom_id res chain seq x y z
N VAL A 1 19.95 24.47 3.85
CA VAL A 1 19.15 23.26 3.80
C VAL A 1 18.98 22.77 2.38
N ILE A 2 19.27 21.54 2.18
CA ILE A 2 19.17 20.94 0.88
C ILE A 2 17.84 20.22 0.75
N SER A 3 17.17 20.53 -0.31
CA SER A 3 15.90 19.87 -0.60
C SER A 3 15.91 19.09 -1.89
N THR A 4 17.06 19.00 -2.53
CA THR A 4 17.18 18.26 -3.77
C THR A 4 17.16 16.75 -3.47
N PRO A 5 16.20 16.01 -4.02
CA PRO A 5 16.18 14.56 -3.80
C PRO A 5 17.33 13.88 -4.56
N PRO A 6 17.70 12.68 -4.16
CA PRO A 6 18.64 11.88 -4.95
C PRO A 6 18.15 11.75 -6.40
N GLU A 7 19.09 11.67 -7.33
CA GLU A 7 18.75 11.64 -8.74
C GLU A 7 17.82 10.52 -9.16
N ASP A 8 17.89 9.39 -8.44
CA ASP A 8 17.10 8.21 -8.77
C ASP A 8 15.84 8.07 -7.91
N ARG A 9 15.45 9.13 -7.19
CA ARG A 9 14.23 9.12 -6.39
C ARG A 9 13.30 10.22 -6.82
N LEU A 10 12.03 9.85 -6.98
CA LEU A 10 10.95 10.79 -7.23
C LEU A 10 10.10 10.89 -5.97
N PRO A 11 9.46 12.03 -5.74
CA PRO A 11 8.51 12.13 -4.63
C PRO A 11 7.38 11.12 -4.80
N VAL A 12 6.90 10.59 -3.69
CA VAL A 12 5.74 9.70 -3.70
C VAL A 12 4.49 10.55 -3.84
N GLN A 13 3.70 10.26 -4.87
CA GLN A 13 2.43 10.96 -5.07
C GLN A 13 1.43 10.39 -4.05
N THR A 14 0.95 11.23 -3.15
CA THR A 14 0.14 10.80 -2.01
C THR A 14 -1.29 11.31 -2.14
N TYR A 15 -2.25 10.41 -1.97
CA TYR A 15 -3.67 10.72 -2.00
C TYR A 15 -4.33 10.28 -0.70
N VAL A 16 -5.20 11.13 -0.15
CA VAL A 16 -6.04 10.80 0.99
C VAL A 16 -7.48 10.86 0.48
N VAL A 17 -8.14 9.71 0.44
CA VAL A 17 -9.42 9.58 -0.23
C VAL A 17 -10.36 8.65 0.54
N GLU A 18 -11.65 8.78 0.29
CA GLU A 18 -12.62 7.83 0.83
C GLU A 18 -12.49 6.48 0.15
N TYR A 19 -12.77 5.42 0.88
CA TYR A 19 -12.75 4.08 0.33
C TYR A 19 -13.70 3.97 -0.86
N ASP A 20 -13.19 3.44 -1.94
CA ASP A 20 -13.96 3.20 -3.16
C ASP A 20 -13.30 2.04 -3.90
N MET A 21 -14.04 0.95 -4.06
CA MET A 21 -13.51 -0.23 -4.72
C MET A 21 -13.11 0.05 -6.18
N ASN A 22 -13.82 0.94 -6.85
CA ASN A 22 -13.46 1.33 -8.21
C ASN A 22 -12.12 2.03 -8.26
N LEU A 23 -11.85 2.86 -7.27
CA LEU A 23 -10.58 3.57 -7.17
C LEU A 23 -9.44 2.59 -6.90
N ILE A 24 -9.68 1.61 -6.02
CA ILE A 24 -8.69 0.57 -5.74
C ILE A 24 -8.37 -0.21 -7.02
N ALA A 25 -9.40 -0.63 -7.74
CA ALA A 25 -9.21 -1.37 -8.99
C ALA A 25 -8.44 -0.56 -10.02
N ASP A 26 -8.75 0.72 -10.14
CA ASP A 26 -8.06 1.60 -11.09
C ASP A 26 -6.59 1.80 -10.70
N ALA A 27 -6.32 1.98 -9.42
CA ALA A 27 -4.95 2.13 -8.93
C ALA A 27 -4.12 0.88 -9.24
N ILE A 28 -4.69 -0.29 -9.00
CA ILE A 28 -4.02 -1.56 -9.29
C ILE A 28 -3.78 -1.70 -10.79
N LYS A 29 -4.80 -1.47 -11.61
CA LYS A 29 -4.67 -1.56 -13.07
C LYS A 29 -3.56 -0.66 -13.59
N ARG A 30 -3.51 0.57 -13.08
CA ARG A 30 -2.50 1.53 -13.51
C ARG A 30 -1.08 1.02 -13.21
N GLU A 31 -0.89 0.46 -12.01
CA GLU A 31 0.42 -0.07 -11.65
C GLU A 31 0.79 -1.28 -12.48
N LEU A 32 -0.15 -2.20 -12.69
CA LEU A 32 0.11 -3.39 -13.49
C LEU A 32 0.39 -3.04 -14.95
N ALA A 33 -0.28 -2.02 -15.49
CA ALA A 33 -0.09 -1.61 -16.88
C ALA A 33 1.34 -1.14 -17.16
N ARG A 34 2.04 -0.65 -16.14
CA ARG A 34 3.44 -0.25 -16.31
C ARG A 34 4.42 -1.29 -15.78
N GLY A 35 3.93 -2.50 -15.51
CA GLY A 35 4.75 -3.62 -15.10
C GLY A 35 5.09 -3.67 -13.62
N GLY A 36 4.41 -2.89 -12.79
CA GLY A 36 4.68 -2.84 -11.36
C GLY A 36 3.82 -3.77 -10.53
N GLN A 37 3.98 -3.66 -9.24
CA GLN A 37 3.26 -4.45 -8.25
C GLN A 37 2.71 -3.53 -7.17
N VAL A 38 1.77 -4.04 -6.37
CA VAL A 38 1.02 -3.24 -5.41
C VAL A 38 1.06 -3.88 -4.03
N TYR A 39 1.34 -3.05 -3.01
CA TYR A 39 1.05 -3.40 -1.62
C TYR A 39 -0.35 -2.92 -1.29
N PHE A 40 -1.17 -3.81 -0.75
CA PHE A 40 -2.50 -3.43 -0.26
C PHE A 40 -2.59 -3.82 1.22
N VAL A 41 -2.58 -2.83 2.10
CA VAL A 41 -2.64 -3.04 3.55
C VAL A 41 -4.09 -2.96 4.00
N TYR A 42 -4.57 -4.05 4.55
CA TYR A 42 -5.95 -4.20 5.01
C TYR A 42 -5.92 -4.87 6.39
N ASN A 43 -5.93 -4.05 7.43
CA ASN A 43 -5.68 -4.54 8.79
C ASN A 43 -6.92 -5.12 9.46
N ARG A 44 -7.53 -6.13 8.84
CA ARG A 44 -8.70 -6.83 9.39
C ARG A 44 -8.59 -8.30 9.05
N VAL A 45 -8.00 -9.07 9.98
CA VAL A 45 -7.77 -10.50 9.76
C VAL A 45 -9.07 -11.24 9.45
N ALA A 46 -10.16 -10.87 10.15
CA ALA A 46 -11.43 -11.59 10.00
C ALA A 46 -12.04 -11.46 8.60
N SER A 47 -11.75 -10.38 7.88
CA SER A 47 -12.37 -10.14 6.58
C SER A 47 -11.38 -10.00 5.43
N ILE A 48 -10.10 -10.25 5.65
CA ILE A 48 -9.11 -10.08 4.59
C ILE A 48 -9.34 -11.03 3.41
N ASN A 49 -9.81 -12.25 3.69
CA ASN A 49 -10.13 -13.18 2.61
C ASN A 49 -11.30 -12.66 1.76
N HIS A 50 -12.27 -12.05 2.40
CA HIS A 50 -13.39 -11.44 1.68
C HIS A 50 -12.92 -10.28 0.80
N MET A 51 -11.99 -9.48 1.29
CA MET A 51 -11.41 -8.41 0.48
C MET A 51 -10.71 -8.99 -0.74
N GLY A 52 -10.00 -10.11 -0.58
CA GLY A 52 -9.40 -10.81 -1.71
C GLY A 52 -10.43 -11.22 -2.75
N GLU A 53 -11.58 -11.72 -2.30
CA GLU A 53 -12.66 -12.09 -3.22
C GLU A 53 -13.21 -10.89 -3.96
N LEU A 54 -13.32 -9.74 -3.29
CA LEU A 54 -13.75 -8.51 -3.94
C LEU A 54 -12.77 -8.08 -5.02
N LEU A 55 -11.48 -8.24 -4.76
CA LEU A 55 -10.46 -7.95 -5.77
C LEU A 55 -10.59 -8.89 -6.96
N GLU A 56 -10.86 -10.16 -6.73
CA GLU A 56 -11.06 -11.13 -7.81
C GLU A 56 -12.26 -10.77 -8.68
N GLN A 57 -13.33 -10.29 -8.05
CA GLN A 57 -14.51 -9.87 -8.78
C GLN A 57 -14.25 -8.65 -9.64
N ALA A 58 -13.48 -7.71 -9.11
CA ALA A 58 -13.17 -6.48 -9.84
C ALA A 58 -12.10 -6.69 -10.91
N LEU A 59 -11.16 -7.60 -10.67
CA LEU A 59 -10.01 -7.85 -11.54
C LEU A 59 -9.80 -9.37 -11.66
N PRO A 60 -10.56 -10.04 -12.54
CA PRO A 60 -10.59 -11.51 -12.58
C PRO A 60 -9.24 -12.18 -12.83
N ASP A 61 -8.33 -11.51 -13.53
CA ASP A 61 -7.04 -12.10 -13.85
C ASP A 61 -5.95 -11.74 -12.84
N LEU A 62 -6.31 -11.07 -11.76
CA LEU A 62 -5.35 -10.61 -10.77
C LEU A 62 -4.71 -11.76 -10.02
N ARG A 63 -3.39 -11.73 -9.92
CA ARG A 63 -2.64 -12.68 -9.10
C ARG A 63 -2.31 -11.97 -7.78
N TYR A 64 -2.85 -12.48 -6.70
CA TYR A 64 -2.60 -11.86 -5.40
C TYR A 64 -2.32 -12.92 -4.35
N ALA A 65 -1.61 -12.51 -3.30
CA ALA A 65 -1.37 -13.35 -2.14
C ALA A 65 -1.88 -12.63 -0.91
N ILE A 66 -2.32 -13.38 0.09
CA ILE A 66 -2.76 -12.85 1.37
C ILE A 66 -1.73 -13.22 2.43
N ALA A 67 -1.28 -12.23 3.21
CA ALA A 67 -0.38 -12.45 4.32
C ALA A 67 -0.94 -11.77 5.57
N HIS A 68 -1.07 -12.52 6.66
CA HIS A 68 -1.63 -11.98 7.90
C HIS A 68 -0.91 -12.53 9.12
N GLY A 69 -1.17 -11.89 10.27
CA GLY A 69 -0.44 -12.16 11.50
C GLY A 69 -0.59 -13.55 12.10
N GLN A 70 -1.57 -14.34 11.61
CA GLN A 70 -1.75 -15.71 12.09
C GLN A 70 -0.94 -16.74 11.29
N MET A 71 -0.28 -16.30 10.24
CA MET A 71 0.59 -17.17 9.46
C MET A 71 1.95 -17.33 10.14
N THR A 72 2.58 -18.49 9.88
CA THR A 72 3.94 -18.71 10.39
C THR A 72 4.93 -17.83 9.66
N GLY A 73 6.09 -17.59 10.29
CA GLY A 73 7.16 -16.83 9.63
C GLY A 73 7.59 -17.44 8.33
N ARG A 74 7.60 -18.78 8.26
CA ARG A 74 7.98 -19.48 7.03
C ARG A 74 6.98 -19.25 5.90
N GLN A 75 5.69 -19.28 6.21
CA GLN A 75 4.65 -19.00 5.22
C GLN A 75 4.78 -17.58 4.68
N ILE A 76 5.03 -16.62 5.57
CA ILE A 76 5.20 -15.23 5.19
C ILE A 76 6.44 -15.05 4.31
N GLU A 77 7.56 -15.70 4.67
CA GLU A 77 8.77 -15.62 3.87
C GLU A 77 8.57 -16.16 2.46
N GLU A 78 7.86 -17.28 2.33
CA GLU A 78 7.57 -17.86 1.03
C GLU A 78 6.73 -16.92 0.18
N ILE A 79 5.72 -16.30 0.77
CA ILE A 79 4.87 -15.34 0.08
C ILE A 79 5.67 -14.13 -0.36
N MET A 80 6.51 -13.60 0.52
CA MET A 80 7.33 -12.42 0.20
C MET A 80 8.34 -12.74 -0.91
N THR A 81 8.94 -13.90 -0.88
CA THR A 81 9.88 -14.32 -1.93
C THR A 81 9.16 -14.44 -3.27
N ASP A 82 7.98 -15.07 -3.29
CA ASP A 82 7.20 -15.18 -4.51
C ASP A 82 6.74 -13.82 -5.02
N PHE A 83 6.38 -12.92 -4.12
CA PHE A 83 6.03 -11.56 -4.52
C PHE A 83 7.22 -10.84 -5.12
N TYR A 84 8.38 -10.94 -4.48
CA TYR A 84 9.62 -10.35 -4.99
C TYR A 84 9.93 -10.87 -6.40
N GLU A 85 9.69 -12.15 -6.64
CA GLU A 85 9.98 -12.78 -7.93
C GLU A 85 8.92 -12.51 -8.99
N GLY A 86 7.89 -11.76 -8.66
CA GLY A 86 6.87 -11.37 -9.62
C GLY A 86 5.75 -12.36 -9.82
N HIS A 87 5.60 -13.35 -8.94
CA HIS A 87 4.53 -14.35 -9.07
C HIS A 87 3.18 -13.79 -8.67
N TYR A 88 3.15 -12.68 -7.94
CA TYR A 88 1.92 -12.01 -7.55
C TYR A 88 1.96 -10.55 -7.96
N ASP A 89 0.80 -10.03 -8.33
CA ASP A 89 0.63 -8.63 -8.69
C ASP A 89 0.38 -7.77 -7.46
N VAL A 90 -0.34 -8.31 -6.49
CA VAL A 90 -0.74 -7.61 -5.28
C VAL A 90 -0.40 -8.46 -4.06
N LEU A 91 0.19 -7.81 -3.07
CA LEU A 91 0.33 -8.41 -1.74
C LEU A 91 -0.71 -7.75 -0.84
N LEU A 92 -1.74 -8.52 -0.48
CA LEU A 92 -2.80 -8.10 0.42
C LEU A 92 -2.42 -8.57 1.83
N SER A 93 -2.14 -7.63 2.72
CA SER A 93 -1.61 -7.97 4.03
C SER A 93 -2.25 -7.16 5.14
N THR A 94 -2.23 -7.70 6.36
CA THR A 94 -2.78 -6.98 7.52
C THR A 94 -1.85 -5.90 8.03
N SER A 95 -0.57 -5.96 7.65
CA SER A 95 0.41 -4.94 8.04
C SER A 95 1.57 -4.99 7.06
N ILE A 96 2.48 -4.03 7.18
CA ILE A 96 3.72 -4.10 6.44
C ILE A 96 4.57 -5.23 7.01
N ILE A 97 5.06 -6.06 6.12
CA ILE A 97 5.86 -7.22 6.50
C ILE A 97 7.34 -6.88 6.34
N GLU A 98 8.08 -7.04 7.42
CA GLU A 98 9.50 -6.75 7.42
C GLU A 98 10.29 -8.05 7.41
N THR A 99 10.77 -8.42 6.25
CA THR A 99 11.57 -9.63 6.07
C THR A 99 12.99 -9.34 5.60
N GLY A 100 13.33 -8.05 5.53
CA GLY A 100 14.61 -7.66 4.96
C GLY A 100 14.63 -7.60 3.45
N LEU A 101 13.52 -7.95 2.80
CA LEU A 101 13.40 -7.86 1.34
C LEU A 101 12.72 -6.54 0.96
N ASP A 102 13.41 -5.73 0.18
CA ASP A 102 12.78 -4.62 -0.51
C ASP A 102 12.20 -5.14 -1.81
N ILE A 103 11.05 -4.61 -2.19
CA ILE A 103 10.39 -4.99 -3.44
C ILE A 103 10.42 -3.76 -4.37
N PRO A 104 11.50 -3.60 -5.15
CA PRO A 104 11.66 -2.38 -5.97
C PRO A 104 10.55 -2.20 -6.99
N ASN A 105 9.90 -3.28 -7.38
CA ASN A 105 8.83 -3.22 -8.37
C ASN A 105 7.48 -2.85 -7.78
N ALA A 106 7.35 -2.81 -6.46
CA ALA A 106 6.12 -2.41 -5.79
C ALA A 106 6.16 -0.90 -5.57
N ASN A 107 5.53 -0.15 -6.47
CA ASN A 107 5.54 1.30 -6.45
C ASN A 107 4.17 1.92 -6.24
N THR A 108 3.21 1.13 -5.82
CA THR A 108 1.91 1.63 -5.35
C THR A 108 1.59 0.94 -4.03
N ILE A 109 1.18 1.71 -3.05
CA ILE A 109 0.69 1.19 -1.77
C ILE A 109 -0.70 1.75 -1.50
N ILE A 110 -1.60 0.87 -1.08
CA ILE A 110 -2.97 1.23 -0.73
C ILE A 110 -3.19 0.84 0.72
N ILE A 111 -3.71 1.76 1.52
CA ILE A 111 -3.94 1.51 2.95
C ILE A 111 -5.41 1.76 3.24
N TYR A 112 -6.14 0.70 3.60
CA TYR A 112 -7.59 0.73 3.73
C TYR A 112 -8.08 1.57 4.92
N ASP A 113 -7.52 1.36 6.09
CA ASP A 113 -7.93 2.07 7.31
C ASP A 113 -6.85 3.05 7.76
N ALA A 114 -6.47 3.96 6.89
CA ALA A 114 -5.39 4.89 7.17
C ALA A 114 -5.69 5.82 8.35
N ASP A 115 -6.97 6.11 8.59
CA ASP A 115 -7.40 6.96 9.69
C ASP A 115 -7.10 6.36 11.06
N ARG A 116 -6.86 5.05 11.14
CA ARG A 116 -6.54 4.36 12.39
C ARG A 116 -5.06 4.33 12.73
N LEU A 117 -4.23 4.81 11.83
CA LEU A 117 -2.78 4.73 11.99
C LEU A 117 -2.21 6.04 12.49
N GLY A 118 -1.16 5.96 13.29
CA GLY A 118 -0.42 7.13 13.72
C GLY A 118 0.41 7.70 12.57
N LEU A 119 0.80 8.95 12.70
CA LEU A 119 1.53 9.62 11.63
C LEU A 119 2.83 8.93 11.26
N SER A 120 3.59 8.46 12.27
CA SER A 120 4.85 7.76 11.99
C SER A 120 4.61 6.47 11.22
N GLN A 121 3.53 5.75 11.53
CA GLN A 121 3.17 4.55 10.79
C GLN A 121 2.83 4.86 9.34
N LEU A 122 2.10 5.96 9.11
CA LEU A 122 1.77 6.39 7.75
C LEU A 122 3.04 6.70 6.95
N TYR A 123 3.99 7.40 7.55
CA TYR A 123 5.28 7.68 6.91
C TYR A 123 6.05 6.41 6.61
N GLN A 124 6.07 5.46 7.55
CA GLN A 124 6.77 4.19 7.35
C GLN A 124 6.17 3.42 6.18
N MET A 125 4.85 3.39 6.08
CA MET A 125 4.18 2.71 4.99
C MET A 125 4.43 3.38 3.65
N ARG A 126 4.35 4.71 3.62
CA ARG A 126 4.67 5.44 2.39
C ARG A 126 6.10 5.19 1.95
N GLY A 127 6.99 5.01 2.91
CA GLY A 127 8.40 4.75 2.62
C GLY A 127 8.69 3.39 2.02
N ARG A 128 7.70 2.50 1.92
CA ARG A 128 7.89 1.19 1.29
C ARG A 128 7.86 1.26 -0.22
N VAL A 129 7.43 2.37 -0.78
CA VAL A 129 7.42 2.56 -2.23
C VAL A 129 8.34 3.74 -2.58
N GLY A 130 8.61 3.92 -3.87
CA GLY A 130 9.48 5.02 -4.30
C GLY A 130 10.95 4.72 -4.12
N ARG A 131 11.32 3.44 -4.06
CA ARG A 131 12.71 3.03 -3.89
C ARG A 131 13.40 2.70 -5.21
N SER A 132 12.71 2.98 -6.31
CA SER A 132 13.26 2.83 -7.65
C SER A 132 13.12 4.16 -8.36
N ARG A 133 13.50 4.21 -9.64
CA ARG A 133 13.38 5.42 -10.44
C ARG A 133 11.96 5.70 -10.90
N ARG A 134 11.06 4.77 -10.66
CA ARG A 134 9.68 4.93 -11.09
C ARG A 134 8.92 5.80 -10.10
N ARG A 135 7.95 6.55 -10.61
CA ARG A 135 7.04 7.30 -9.76
C ARG A 135 6.26 6.33 -8.89
N ALA A 136 6.14 6.65 -7.60
CA ALA A 136 5.40 5.84 -6.66
C ALA A 136 4.12 6.54 -6.23
N TYR A 137 3.14 5.77 -5.83
CA TYR A 137 1.83 6.26 -5.43
C TYR A 137 1.43 5.65 -4.09
N ALA A 138 0.85 6.48 -3.23
CA ALA A 138 0.33 6.04 -1.94
C ALA A 138 -1.11 6.54 -1.82
N TYR A 139 -2.03 5.61 -1.55
CA TYR A 139 -3.44 5.91 -1.38
C TYR A 139 -3.82 5.60 0.06
N PHE A 140 -4.06 6.63 0.85
CA PHE A 140 -4.50 6.48 2.23
C PHE A 140 -6.01 6.66 2.26
N MET A 141 -6.72 5.57 2.60
CA MET A 141 -8.17 5.54 2.50
C MET A 141 -8.83 5.50 3.87
N TYR A 142 -10.01 6.05 3.94
CA TYR A 142 -10.88 5.97 5.11
C TYR A 142 -12.30 5.68 4.63
N ARG A 143 -13.11 5.10 5.51
CA ARG A 143 -14.46 4.70 5.10
C ARG A 143 -15.39 5.91 5.06
N PRO A 144 -16.23 6.03 4.02
CA PRO A 144 -17.09 7.20 3.85
C PRO A 144 -18.17 7.32 4.93
N ASP A 145 -18.56 6.20 5.55
CA ASP A 145 -19.59 6.18 6.57
C ASP A 145 -19.03 6.45 7.97
N LYS A 146 -17.76 6.73 8.07
CA LYS A 146 -17.10 6.91 9.36
C LYS A 146 -16.77 8.37 9.60
N MET A 147 -17.18 8.88 10.77
CA MET A 147 -16.78 10.20 11.18
C MET A 147 -15.34 10.16 11.71
N LEU A 148 -14.46 10.91 11.08
CA LEU A 148 -13.07 10.99 11.50
C LEU A 148 -12.93 11.83 12.76
N SER A 149 -12.06 11.40 13.66
CA SER A 149 -11.69 12.23 14.79
C SER A 149 -10.87 13.43 14.30
N GLU A 150 -10.82 14.47 15.09
CA GLU A 150 -9.99 15.63 14.76
C GLU A 150 -8.52 15.24 14.60
N ALA A 151 -8.04 14.37 15.51
CA ALA A 151 -6.67 13.91 15.43
C ALA A 151 -6.39 13.12 14.14
N ALA A 152 -7.34 12.26 13.73
CA ALA A 152 -7.18 11.50 12.50
C ALA A 152 -7.16 12.42 11.28
N GLU A 153 -8.05 13.41 11.24
CA GLU A 153 -8.06 14.39 10.14
C GLU A 153 -6.72 15.11 10.03
N LYS A 154 -6.16 15.53 11.17
CA LYS A 154 -4.87 16.22 11.17
C LYS A 154 -3.74 15.34 10.65
N ARG A 155 -3.73 14.06 11.06
CA ARG A 155 -2.70 13.14 10.59
C ARG A 155 -2.80 12.90 9.09
N LEU A 156 -4.00 12.68 8.59
CA LEU A 156 -4.20 12.44 7.16
C LEU A 156 -3.85 13.67 6.34
N LYS A 157 -4.22 14.84 6.84
CA LYS A 157 -3.84 16.09 6.17
C LYS A 157 -2.33 16.27 6.14
N ALA A 158 -1.66 15.95 7.23
CA ALA A 158 -0.20 16.09 7.31
C ALA A 158 0.49 15.16 6.31
N ILE A 159 0.07 13.89 6.23
CA ILE A 159 0.71 12.95 5.31
C ILE A 159 0.47 13.35 3.85
N GLU A 160 -0.68 13.93 3.55
CA GLU A 160 -0.99 14.38 2.20
C GLU A 160 -0.18 15.60 1.80
N GLU A 161 0.01 16.54 2.72
CA GLU A 161 0.70 17.80 2.43
C GLU A 161 2.20 17.64 2.28
N PHE A 162 2.81 16.71 3.01
CA PHE A 162 4.26 16.57 2.96
C PHE A 162 4.68 15.69 1.81
N THR A 163 5.34 16.30 0.84
CA THR A 163 5.97 15.57 -0.25
C THR A 163 7.18 14.85 0.31
N GLU A 164 7.41 13.64 -0.17
CA GLU A 164 8.45 12.79 0.36
C GLU A 164 9.82 13.13 -0.24
N LEU A 165 10.51 14.06 0.34
CA LEU A 165 11.87 14.39 -0.05
C LEU A 165 12.87 14.15 1.05
N GLY A 166 12.41 13.66 2.15
CA GLY A 166 13.34 13.45 3.23
C GLY A 166 12.69 12.98 4.47
#